data_bdeee17dd99a914632569c55dcdaf82f
#
_entry.id   bdeee17dd99a914632569c55dcdaf82f
#
_cell.length_a   1.000
_cell.length_b   1.000
_cell.length_c   1.000
_cell.angle_alpha   90.00
_cell.angle_beta   90.00
_cell.angle_gamma   90.00
#
_symmetry.space_group_name_H-M   'P 1'
#
loop_
_entity.id
_entity.type
_entity.pdbx_description
1 polymer ?
#
loop_
_entity_poly.entity_id
_entity_poly.type
_entity_poly.pdbx_seq_one_letter_code
_entity_poly.pdbx_strand_id
1 'polypeptide(L)'
;MEQLISVRSLFKETDAYAGKQIKVGGWVRNLRASKNFGFINLSDGTFFSQVQVVYGSELANFTEISKLNIGAAVIVTGTLVLTPDAKQPFELQASEVFVEGPSTPDYPIQPKRHSMEYLRTVTHLRPRTNTFQAVFRVRSLIAYAIHKFFQERDFVYVHTPLITGSDCEGAGEMFQVTTLDLDNLPRTEDGQIDYSKDFFGKETNLTVSGQLNGETFAQAFRNIYTFGPTFRAENSNTTRHAAEFWMIEPEIAFADLTDDMKLAEDMIKFIIAYVLEHAPEEMAFFNQFVDKGLIDRLHHVMTSDFGHVTYTEAVKLLEAHNDKFDYKVFWGCDLQTEHERYLTEQIFKRPVFVTDYPKEIKAFYMKLNPDGKTVAAMDCLVPGIGEIIGGSQREDNYDTLVQRMQECGLKEKDYQFYLDLRKYGSTRHAGFGLGFERCVMYLTGISNIRDVLPFPRTDGNCEL
;
A
#
# COMPACT_ATOMS: atom_id res chain seq x y z
N MET A 1 -21.21 -30.98 5.22
CA MET A 1 -20.90 -29.95 6.25
C MET A 1 -22.04 -28.94 6.21
N GLU A 2 -22.70 -28.68 7.33
CA GLU A 2 -23.65 -27.57 7.42
C GLU A 2 -22.90 -26.26 7.15
N GLN A 3 -23.45 -25.44 6.27
CA GLN A 3 -22.81 -24.23 5.84
C GLN A 3 -22.88 -23.15 6.96
N LEU A 4 -21.73 -22.68 7.44
CA LEU A 4 -21.67 -21.52 8.33
C LEU A 4 -22.03 -20.25 7.54
N ILE A 5 -22.95 -19.46 8.08
CA ILE A 5 -23.31 -18.16 7.50
C ILE A 5 -22.27 -17.12 7.92
N SER A 6 -21.78 -16.32 6.97
CA SER A 6 -20.81 -15.26 7.28
C SER A 6 -21.47 -14.08 7.99
N VAL A 7 -20.73 -13.44 8.89
CA VAL A 7 -21.17 -12.20 9.54
C VAL A 7 -21.52 -11.14 8.50
N ARG A 8 -20.75 -11.05 7.41
CA ARG A 8 -21.03 -10.14 6.29
C ARG A 8 -22.42 -10.37 5.69
N SER A 9 -22.80 -11.62 5.44
CA SER A 9 -24.15 -11.95 4.90
C SER A 9 -25.26 -11.51 5.86
N LEU A 10 -25.07 -11.68 7.17
CA LEU A 10 -26.06 -11.25 8.15
C LEU A 10 -26.30 -9.73 8.13
N PHE A 11 -25.25 -8.93 7.97
CA PHE A 11 -25.40 -7.48 7.89
C PHE A 11 -25.89 -6.98 6.53
N LYS A 12 -25.56 -7.66 5.44
CA LYS A 12 -25.97 -7.26 4.08
C LYS A 12 -27.37 -7.76 3.70
N GLU A 13 -27.81 -8.85 4.26
CA GLU A 13 -29.06 -9.55 3.91
C GLU A 13 -29.88 -9.86 5.18
N THR A 14 -29.91 -8.95 6.15
CA THR A 14 -30.50 -9.14 7.49
C THR A 14 -31.90 -9.70 7.42
N ASP A 15 -32.77 -9.16 6.55
CA ASP A 15 -34.17 -9.59 6.39
C ASP A 15 -34.30 -11.05 5.90
N ALA A 16 -33.32 -11.52 5.13
CA ALA A 16 -33.29 -12.89 4.64
C ALA A 16 -33.06 -13.90 5.76
N TYR A 17 -32.48 -13.50 6.87
CA TYR A 17 -32.17 -14.35 8.03
C TYR A 17 -33.06 -14.09 9.25
N ALA A 18 -33.84 -13.01 9.26
CA ALA A 18 -34.71 -12.65 10.38
C ALA A 18 -35.70 -13.78 10.74
N GLY A 19 -35.73 -14.13 12.02
CA GLY A 19 -36.57 -15.22 12.55
C GLY A 19 -36.11 -16.64 12.21
N LYS A 20 -35.02 -16.81 11.44
CA LYS A 20 -34.49 -18.12 11.07
C LYS A 20 -33.43 -18.59 12.06
N GLN A 21 -33.39 -19.93 12.24
CA GLN A 21 -32.25 -20.53 12.91
C GLN A 21 -31.08 -20.63 11.95
N ILE A 22 -29.94 -20.13 12.38
CA ILE A 22 -28.70 -20.07 11.58
C ILE A 22 -27.51 -20.56 12.39
N LYS A 23 -26.40 -20.86 11.70
CA LYS A 23 -25.15 -21.28 12.32
C LYS A 23 -24.01 -20.32 11.89
N VAL A 24 -23.30 -19.76 12.87
CA VAL A 24 -22.21 -18.79 12.65
C VAL A 24 -20.99 -19.22 13.42
N GLY A 25 -19.84 -19.29 12.77
CA GLY A 25 -18.53 -19.49 13.42
C GLY A 25 -17.78 -18.20 13.59
N GLY A 26 -16.94 -18.06 14.61
CA GLY A 26 -16.10 -16.89 14.78
C GLY A 26 -15.32 -16.88 16.09
N TRP A 27 -14.65 -15.77 16.34
CA TRP A 27 -13.84 -15.56 17.53
C TRP A 27 -14.52 -14.60 18.50
N VAL A 28 -14.46 -14.94 19.79
CA VAL A 28 -14.95 -14.10 20.89
C VAL A 28 -14.09 -12.84 20.97
N ARG A 29 -14.71 -11.67 20.75
CA ARG A 29 -14.06 -10.33 20.83
C ARG A 29 -14.31 -9.66 22.17
N ASN A 30 -15.45 -9.93 22.77
CA ASN A 30 -15.83 -9.48 24.08
C ASN A 30 -16.86 -10.46 24.67
N LEU A 31 -16.83 -10.62 25.98
CA LEU A 31 -17.78 -11.45 26.70
C LEU A 31 -18.24 -10.73 27.96
N ARG A 32 -19.55 -10.72 28.20
CA ARG A 32 -20.17 -10.19 29.42
C ARG A 32 -21.14 -11.24 29.92
N ALA A 33 -20.91 -11.77 31.10
CA ALA A 33 -21.76 -12.78 31.73
C ALA A 33 -22.46 -12.18 32.97
N SER A 34 -23.73 -12.55 33.15
CA SER A 34 -24.52 -12.34 34.35
C SER A 34 -24.99 -13.68 34.93
N LYS A 35 -25.78 -13.65 36.00
CA LYS A 35 -26.20 -14.87 36.68
C LYS A 35 -27.04 -15.83 35.80
N ASN A 36 -27.89 -15.29 34.91
CA ASN A 36 -28.85 -16.04 34.16
C ASN A 36 -28.69 -15.96 32.62
N PHE A 37 -27.87 -15.04 32.13
CA PHE A 37 -27.62 -14.85 30.70
C PHE A 37 -26.28 -14.13 30.47
N GLY A 38 -25.83 -14.11 29.24
CA GLY A 38 -24.63 -13.37 28.85
C GLY A 38 -24.67 -12.93 27.38
N PHE A 39 -23.64 -12.13 27.03
CA PHE A 39 -23.46 -11.61 25.70
C PHE A 39 -22.04 -11.95 25.20
N ILE A 40 -21.96 -12.41 23.97
CA ILE A 40 -20.69 -12.55 23.22
C ILE A 40 -20.72 -11.60 22.03
N ASN A 41 -19.70 -10.79 21.87
CA ASN A 41 -19.43 -10.13 20.61
C ASN A 41 -18.59 -11.08 19.74
N LEU A 42 -19.17 -11.56 18.65
CA LEU A 42 -18.58 -12.54 17.74
C LEU A 42 -18.14 -11.87 16.43
N SER A 43 -16.94 -12.18 15.98
CA SER A 43 -16.41 -11.74 14.68
C SER A 43 -15.80 -12.94 13.94
N ASP A 44 -16.19 -13.11 12.67
CA ASP A 44 -15.57 -14.07 11.77
C ASP A 44 -14.54 -13.42 10.82
N GLY A 45 -14.32 -12.10 10.95
CA GLY A 45 -13.43 -11.32 10.09
C GLY A 45 -14.00 -10.97 8.71
N THR A 46 -15.18 -11.46 8.32
CA THR A 46 -15.77 -11.17 6.99
C THR A 46 -16.41 -9.77 6.92
N PHE A 47 -16.71 -9.18 8.08
CA PHE A 47 -17.29 -7.84 8.19
C PHE A 47 -16.67 -7.07 9.36
N PHE A 48 -16.69 -5.74 9.30
CA PHE A 48 -16.08 -4.90 10.35
C PHE A 48 -16.90 -4.93 11.65
N SER A 49 -18.23 -4.84 11.53
CA SER A 49 -19.13 -4.95 12.68
C SER A 49 -19.23 -6.39 13.20
N GLN A 50 -19.49 -6.51 14.50
CA GLN A 50 -19.55 -7.79 15.21
C GLN A 50 -20.99 -8.17 15.48
N VAL A 51 -21.29 -9.47 15.52
CA VAL A 51 -22.60 -9.99 15.92
C VAL A 51 -22.69 -10.06 17.43
N GLN A 52 -23.74 -9.50 18.02
CA GLN A 52 -24.06 -9.72 19.41
C GLN A 52 -24.82 -11.04 19.56
N VAL A 53 -24.23 -12.01 20.21
CA VAL A 53 -24.84 -13.29 20.60
C VAL A 53 -25.37 -13.16 22.02
N VAL A 54 -26.63 -13.53 22.23
CA VAL A 54 -27.26 -13.62 23.53
C VAL A 54 -27.39 -15.10 23.90
N TYR A 55 -26.91 -15.50 25.06
CA TYR A 55 -27.02 -16.88 25.55
C TYR A 55 -27.56 -16.91 26.98
N GLY A 56 -28.37 -17.90 27.30
CA GLY A 56 -29.05 -18.03 28.58
C GLY A 56 -28.61 -19.22 29.39
N SER A 57 -29.03 -19.26 30.67
CA SER A 57 -28.72 -20.33 31.61
C SER A 57 -29.36 -21.69 31.30
N GLU A 58 -30.24 -21.75 30.30
CA GLU A 58 -30.83 -22.98 29.76
C GLU A 58 -29.82 -23.81 28.95
N LEU A 59 -28.74 -23.23 28.49
CA LEU A 59 -27.68 -23.94 27.77
C LEU A 59 -26.90 -24.86 28.71
N ALA A 60 -26.77 -26.14 28.33
CA ALA A 60 -26.11 -27.18 29.15
C ALA A 60 -24.67 -26.79 29.56
N ASN A 61 -23.97 -26.02 28.71
CA ASN A 61 -22.60 -25.55 28.96
C ASN A 61 -22.51 -24.04 29.32
N PHE A 62 -23.59 -23.47 29.86
CA PHE A 62 -23.65 -22.05 30.25
C PHE A 62 -22.47 -21.63 31.13
N THR A 63 -22.07 -22.46 32.10
CA THR A 63 -20.94 -22.16 33.01
C THR A 63 -19.60 -22.11 32.27
N GLU A 64 -19.42 -22.98 31.27
CA GLU A 64 -18.22 -22.99 30.42
C GLU A 64 -18.16 -21.71 29.56
N ILE A 65 -19.26 -21.41 28.84
CA ILE A 65 -19.37 -20.25 27.95
C ILE A 65 -19.11 -18.97 28.73
N SER A 66 -19.68 -18.85 29.93
CA SER A 66 -19.53 -17.66 30.80
C SER A 66 -18.11 -17.42 31.31
N LYS A 67 -17.21 -18.38 31.14
CA LYS A 67 -15.79 -18.31 31.53
C LYS A 67 -14.82 -18.27 30.34
N LEU A 68 -15.35 -18.18 29.10
CA LEU A 68 -14.50 -18.13 27.94
C LEU A 68 -13.61 -16.88 27.96
N ASN A 69 -12.37 -17.07 27.56
CA ASN A 69 -11.45 -15.95 27.31
C ASN A 69 -11.67 -15.38 25.92
N ILE A 70 -11.32 -14.12 25.77
CA ILE A 70 -11.27 -13.45 24.46
C ILE A 70 -10.30 -14.20 23.55
N GLY A 71 -10.64 -14.25 22.27
CA GLY A 71 -9.88 -15.01 21.27
C GLY A 71 -10.31 -16.48 21.15
N ALA A 72 -11.19 -16.99 22.02
CA ALA A 72 -11.76 -18.33 21.85
C ALA A 72 -12.55 -18.42 20.54
N ALA A 73 -12.42 -19.55 19.85
CA ALA A 73 -13.19 -19.86 18.64
C ALA A 73 -14.47 -20.62 19.05
N VAL A 74 -15.61 -20.15 18.56
CA VAL A 74 -16.91 -20.76 18.85
C VAL A 74 -17.76 -20.88 17.60
N ILE A 75 -18.63 -21.90 17.58
CA ILE A 75 -19.72 -22.03 16.61
C ILE A 75 -21.03 -21.85 17.36
N VAL A 76 -21.84 -20.91 16.92
CA VAL A 76 -23.13 -20.57 17.53
C VAL A 76 -24.26 -20.97 16.61
N THR A 77 -25.17 -21.78 17.10
CA THR A 77 -26.48 -22.05 16.48
C THR A 77 -27.51 -21.19 17.23
N GLY A 78 -28.32 -20.43 16.51
CA GLY A 78 -29.31 -19.58 17.15
C GLY A 78 -30.27 -18.91 16.18
N THR A 79 -31.25 -18.21 16.71
CA THR A 79 -32.27 -17.48 15.93
C THR A 79 -31.85 -16.03 15.81
N LEU A 80 -31.81 -15.48 14.60
CA LEU A 80 -31.58 -14.05 14.37
C LEU A 80 -32.85 -13.25 14.69
N VAL A 81 -32.74 -12.35 15.65
CA VAL A 81 -33.84 -11.48 16.11
C VAL A 81 -33.54 -10.03 15.81
N LEU A 82 -34.43 -9.36 15.11
CA LEU A 82 -34.31 -7.93 14.83
C LEU A 82 -34.43 -7.09 16.11
N THR A 83 -33.58 -6.08 16.24
CA THR A 83 -33.56 -5.17 17.40
C THR A 83 -33.56 -3.71 16.93
N PRO A 84 -34.67 -3.21 16.31
CA PRO A 84 -34.71 -1.91 15.65
C PRO A 84 -34.48 -0.73 16.61
N ASP A 85 -34.80 -0.89 17.89
CA ASP A 85 -34.63 0.13 18.93
C ASP A 85 -33.28 0.06 19.66
N ALA A 86 -32.43 -0.93 19.31
CA ALA A 86 -31.13 -1.10 19.91
C ALA A 86 -30.00 -0.48 19.04
N LYS A 87 -28.80 -0.41 19.58
CA LYS A 87 -27.61 0.10 18.86
C LYS A 87 -27.26 -0.80 17.66
N GLN A 88 -27.41 -2.09 17.81
CA GLN A 88 -27.20 -3.09 16.75
C GLN A 88 -28.54 -3.41 16.06
N PRO A 89 -28.54 -3.72 14.74
CA PRO A 89 -29.78 -3.98 14.00
C PRO A 89 -30.43 -5.31 14.35
N PHE A 90 -29.68 -6.27 14.87
CA PHE A 90 -30.14 -7.60 15.26
C PHE A 90 -29.25 -8.20 16.33
N GLU A 91 -29.76 -9.29 16.95
CA GLU A 91 -29.02 -10.18 17.85
C GLU A 91 -29.20 -11.63 17.42
N LEU A 92 -28.23 -12.47 17.74
CA LEU A 92 -28.32 -13.91 17.57
C LEU A 92 -28.64 -14.55 18.93
N GLN A 93 -29.86 -15.00 19.12
CA GLN A 93 -30.30 -15.72 20.32
C GLN A 93 -29.87 -17.18 20.21
N ALA A 94 -28.82 -17.53 20.99
CA ALA A 94 -28.18 -18.83 20.90
C ALA A 94 -29.06 -19.95 21.50
N SER A 95 -29.27 -21.02 20.73
CA SER A 95 -29.79 -22.30 21.20
C SER A 95 -28.69 -23.33 21.49
N GLU A 96 -27.47 -23.07 20.95
CA GLU A 96 -26.27 -23.87 21.15
C GLU A 96 -25.03 -23.01 20.94
N VAL A 97 -24.02 -23.20 21.80
CA VAL A 97 -22.69 -22.63 21.61
C VAL A 97 -21.65 -23.74 21.76
N PHE A 98 -21.01 -24.10 20.67
CA PHE A 98 -19.95 -25.11 20.64
C PHE A 98 -18.60 -24.39 20.73
N VAL A 99 -17.77 -24.76 21.70
CA VAL A 99 -16.40 -24.22 21.85
C VAL A 99 -15.46 -25.07 21.02
N GLU A 100 -15.04 -24.54 19.87
CA GLU A 100 -14.14 -25.25 18.95
C GLU A 100 -12.67 -25.14 19.38
N GLY A 101 -12.27 -23.94 19.82
CA GLY A 101 -10.93 -23.70 20.32
C GLY A 101 -10.93 -22.74 21.52
N PRO A 102 -10.55 -23.21 22.72
CA PRO A 102 -10.45 -22.34 23.88
C PRO A 102 -9.28 -21.36 23.73
N SER A 103 -9.36 -20.23 24.43
CA SER A 103 -8.26 -19.27 24.59
C SER A 103 -7.82 -19.22 26.05
N THR A 104 -6.55 -18.89 26.28
CA THR A 104 -5.95 -18.83 27.61
C THR A 104 -5.98 -17.40 28.18
N PRO A 105 -5.91 -17.23 29.52
CA PRO A 105 -5.97 -15.90 30.16
C PRO A 105 -4.82 -14.96 29.79
N ASP A 106 -3.70 -15.50 29.32
CA ASP A 106 -2.51 -14.76 28.89
C ASP A 106 -2.58 -14.27 27.44
N TYR A 107 -3.74 -14.46 26.76
CA TYR A 107 -3.96 -13.93 25.42
C TYR A 107 -3.62 -12.44 25.34
N PRO A 108 -2.66 -12.02 24.47
CA PRO A 108 -2.08 -10.68 24.56
C PRO A 108 -3.01 -9.55 24.08
N ILE A 109 -4.00 -9.86 23.22
CA ILE A 109 -4.95 -8.87 22.71
C ILE A 109 -6.18 -8.79 23.64
N GLN A 110 -6.05 -8.04 24.70
CA GLN A 110 -7.12 -7.82 25.67
C GLN A 110 -8.09 -6.71 25.20
N PRO A 111 -9.35 -6.61 25.75
CA PRO A 111 -10.34 -5.61 25.36
C PRO A 111 -10.01 -4.21 25.92
N LYS A 112 -8.83 -3.71 25.59
CA LYS A 112 -8.33 -2.38 25.93
C LYS A 112 -7.63 -1.78 24.71
N ARG A 113 -7.36 -0.47 24.76
CA ARG A 113 -6.54 0.17 23.73
C ARG A 113 -5.09 -0.30 23.87
N HIS A 114 -4.51 -0.79 22.79
CA HIS A 114 -3.10 -1.12 22.67
C HIS A 114 -2.39 -0.05 21.83
N SER A 115 -1.13 0.25 22.17
CA SER A 115 -0.31 1.11 21.31
C SER A 115 0.15 0.37 20.06
N MET A 116 0.47 1.11 19.01
CA MET A 116 0.99 0.52 17.75
C MET A 116 2.33 -0.19 18.00
N GLU A 117 3.18 0.38 18.85
CA GLU A 117 4.47 -0.22 19.23
C GLU A 117 4.28 -1.60 19.85
N TYR A 118 3.34 -1.72 20.79
CA TYR A 118 3.01 -3.02 21.37
C TYR A 118 2.48 -4.00 20.33
N LEU A 119 1.59 -3.56 19.45
CA LEU A 119 1.01 -4.43 18.42
C LEU A 119 2.04 -4.89 17.38
N ARG A 120 3.12 -4.15 17.18
CA ARG A 120 4.27 -4.61 16.38
C ARG A 120 5.04 -5.76 17.02
N THR A 121 5.02 -5.91 18.34
CA THR A 121 5.66 -7.05 19.04
C THR A 121 4.84 -8.34 18.96
N VAL A 122 3.57 -8.25 18.58
CA VAL A 122 2.64 -9.37 18.38
C VAL A 122 2.04 -9.36 16.98
N THR A 123 2.87 -9.18 15.98
CA THR A 123 2.50 -8.97 14.57
C THR A 123 1.53 -10.05 14.06
N HIS A 124 1.74 -11.32 14.44
CA HIS A 124 0.88 -12.46 14.05
C HIS A 124 -0.52 -12.43 14.69
N LEU A 125 -0.72 -11.67 15.78
CA LEU A 125 -2.03 -11.55 16.46
C LEU A 125 -2.71 -10.20 16.21
N ARG A 126 -1.95 -9.15 15.83
CA ARG A 126 -2.53 -7.81 15.62
C ARG A 126 -3.67 -7.74 14.60
N PRO A 127 -3.79 -8.62 13.58
CA PRO A 127 -4.97 -8.65 12.71
C PRO A 127 -6.29 -8.91 13.45
N ARG A 128 -6.24 -9.44 14.67
CA ARG A 128 -7.43 -9.64 15.51
C ARG A 128 -7.91 -8.36 16.19
N THR A 129 -7.22 -7.22 16.06
CA THR A 129 -7.70 -5.92 16.56
C THR A 129 -8.59 -5.21 15.55
N ASN A 130 -9.48 -4.32 16.01
CA ASN A 130 -10.33 -3.54 15.12
C ASN A 130 -9.51 -2.68 14.15
N THR A 131 -8.44 -2.05 14.64
CA THR A 131 -7.56 -1.20 13.81
C THR A 131 -6.97 -1.99 12.66
N PHE A 132 -6.37 -3.15 12.91
CA PHE A 132 -5.73 -3.92 11.86
C PHE A 132 -6.72 -4.72 11.00
N GLN A 133 -7.89 -5.08 11.52
CA GLN A 133 -8.98 -5.56 10.68
C GLN A 133 -9.38 -4.50 9.65
N ALA A 134 -9.59 -3.26 10.09
CA ALA A 134 -9.92 -2.16 9.18
C ALA A 134 -8.79 -1.91 8.16
N VAL A 135 -7.53 -1.81 8.63
CA VAL A 135 -6.36 -1.58 7.75
C VAL A 135 -6.26 -2.64 6.66
N PHE A 136 -6.26 -3.92 7.02
CA PHE A 136 -6.03 -4.99 6.04
C PHE A 136 -7.25 -5.25 5.14
N ARG A 137 -8.46 -4.98 5.60
CA ARG A 137 -9.64 -4.98 4.73
C ARG A 137 -9.59 -3.87 3.69
N VAL A 138 -9.27 -2.64 4.11
CA VAL A 138 -9.11 -1.50 3.19
C VAL A 138 -7.92 -1.72 2.26
N ARG A 139 -6.77 -2.23 2.76
CA ARG A 139 -5.62 -2.60 1.92
C ARG A 139 -6.01 -3.59 0.81
N SER A 140 -6.76 -4.64 1.16
CA SER A 140 -7.26 -5.62 0.19
C SER A 140 -8.17 -4.98 -0.86
N LEU A 141 -9.06 -4.08 -0.41
CA LEU A 141 -9.98 -3.37 -1.29
C LEU A 141 -9.27 -2.41 -2.24
N ILE A 142 -8.26 -1.68 -1.76
CA ILE A 142 -7.42 -0.80 -2.58
C ILE A 142 -6.72 -1.60 -3.67
N ALA A 143 -6.15 -2.77 -3.35
CA ALA A 143 -5.49 -3.63 -4.34
C ALA A 143 -6.46 -4.05 -5.46
N TYR A 144 -7.68 -4.45 -5.08
CA TYR A 144 -8.71 -4.79 -6.07
C TYR A 144 -9.12 -3.56 -6.90
N ALA A 145 -9.31 -2.40 -6.27
CA ALA A 145 -9.66 -1.16 -6.96
C ALA A 145 -8.62 -0.76 -8.01
N ILE A 146 -7.33 -0.92 -7.70
CA ILE A 146 -6.23 -0.65 -8.64
C ILE A 146 -6.30 -1.60 -9.84
N HIS A 147 -6.44 -2.91 -9.61
CA HIS A 147 -6.62 -3.86 -10.72
C HIS A 147 -7.87 -3.53 -11.56
N LYS A 148 -8.99 -3.22 -10.92
CA LYS A 148 -10.22 -2.82 -11.60
C LYS A 148 -10.02 -1.57 -12.45
N PHE A 149 -9.37 -0.54 -11.91
CA PHE A 149 -9.09 0.70 -12.62
C PHE A 149 -8.35 0.47 -13.94
N PHE A 150 -7.29 -0.32 -13.90
CA PHE A 150 -6.47 -0.59 -15.08
C PHE A 150 -7.14 -1.57 -16.05
N GLN A 151 -7.74 -2.66 -15.56
CA GLN A 151 -8.39 -3.66 -16.40
C GLN A 151 -9.58 -3.10 -17.18
N GLU A 152 -10.37 -2.20 -16.57
CA GLU A 152 -11.49 -1.51 -17.25
C GLU A 152 -11.04 -0.46 -18.28
N ARG A 153 -9.73 -0.19 -18.36
CA ARG A 153 -9.10 0.72 -19.33
C ARG A 153 -8.18 0.00 -20.33
N ASP A 154 -8.36 -1.31 -20.46
CA ASP A 154 -7.61 -2.17 -21.39
C ASP A 154 -6.09 -2.19 -21.14
N PHE A 155 -5.66 -1.99 -19.90
CA PHE A 155 -4.25 -2.19 -19.52
C PHE A 155 -3.96 -3.67 -19.32
N VAL A 156 -2.79 -4.12 -19.77
CA VAL A 156 -2.29 -5.47 -19.51
C VAL A 156 -1.47 -5.49 -18.23
N TYR A 157 -1.85 -6.36 -17.29
CA TYR A 157 -1.04 -6.63 -16.11
C TYR A 157 0.18 -7.46 -16.46
N VAL A 158 1.38 -6.98 -16.11
CA VAL A 158 2.65 -7.64 -16.40
C VAL A 158 3.36 -8.02 -15.11
N HIS A 159 3.76 -9.28 -15.03
CA HIS A 159 4.67 -9.77 -13.99
C HIS A 159 6.11 -9.54 -14.46
N THR A 160 6.83 -8.62 -13.82
CA THR A 160 8.25 -8.40 -14.05
C THR A 160 9.11 -9.19 -13.06
N PRO A 161 10.35 -9.58 -13.41
CA PRO A 161 11.21 -10.36 -12.52
C PRO A 161 11.54 -9.64 -11.22
N LEU A 162 11.51 -10.36 -10.11
CA LEU A 162 11.97 -9.84 -8.81
C LEU A 162 13.48 -9.97 -8.64
N ILE A 163 14.11 -10.98 -9.29
CA ILE A 163 15.55 -11.14 -9.32
C ILE A 163 16.06 -10.57 -10.63
N THR A 164 16.96 -9.61 -10.55
CA THR A 164 17.47 -8.87 -11.70
C THR A 164 18.98 -8.73 -11.68
N GLY A 165 19.58 -8.61 -12.86
CA GLY A 165 20.98 -8.23 -13.03
C GLY A 165 21.18 -6.76 -13.42
N SER A 166 20.13 -5.93 -13.38
CA SER A 166 20.18 -4.50 -13.72
C SER A 166 19.59 -3.65 -12.59
N ASP A 167 20.18 -2.47 -12.37
CA ASP A 167 19.66 -1.45 -11.45
C ASP A 167 18.80 -0.45 -12.23
N CYS A 168 17.50 -0.41 -11.94
CA CYS A 168 16.56 0.49 -12.61
C CYS A 168 16.87 1.98 -12.32
N GLU A 169 17.28 2.30 -11.12
CA GLU A 169 17.50 3.70 -10.69
C GLU A 169 18.96 4.14 -10.84
N GLY A 170 19.88 3.19 -11.07
CA GLY A 170 21.31 3.47 -11.31
C GLY A 170 22.12 3.89 -10.08
N ALA A 171 21.53 3.84 -8.89
CA ALA A 171 22.16 4.20 -7.62
C ALA A 171 21.50 3.48 -6.43
N GLY A 172 20.70 2.44 -6.69
CA GLY A 172 19.90 1.76 -5.67
C GLY A 172 20.77 0.91 -4.73
N GLU A 173 20.54 1.02 -3.43
CA GLU A 173 21.03 0.03 -2.48
C GLU A 173 20.19 -1.24 -2.63
N MET A 174 20.72 -2.23 -3.34
CA MET A 174 20.02 -3.47 -3.69
C MET A 174 20.40 -4.59 -2.74
N PHE A 175 19.43 -5.41 -2.37
CA PHE A 175 19.70 -6.69 -1.71
C PHE A 175 20.28 -7.67 -2.72
N GLN A 176 21.45 -8.23 -2.44
CA GLN A 176 22.09 -9.24 -3.27
C GLN A 176 21.39 -10.60 -3.12
N VAL A 177 21.19 -11.29 -4.23
CA VAL A 177 20.68 -12.66 -4.29
C VAL A 177 21.82 -13.58 -4.73
N THR A 178 22.25 -14.47 -3.87
CA THR A 178 23.36 -15.40 -4.14
C THR A 178 23.13 -16.77 -3.50
N THR A 179 23.66 -17.80 -4.13
CA THR A 179 23.76 -19.16 -3.59
C THR A 179 25.19 -19.54 -3.25
N LEU A 180 26.16 -18.61 -3.39
CA LEU A 180 27.53 -18.82 -3.01
C LEU A 180 27.66 -18.99 -1.49
N ASP A 181 28.59 -19.87 -1.08
CA ASP A 181 28.96 -20.00 0.32
C ASP A 181 29.73 -18.76 0.77
N LEU A 182 29.13 -17.96 1.67
CA LEU A 182 29.71 -16.70 2.16
C LEU A 182 31.00 -16.91 2.98
N ASP A 183 31.18 -18.09 3.58
CA ASP A 183 32.41 -18.42 4.32
C ASP A 183 33.57 -18.86 3.38
N ASN A 184 33.24 -19.21 2.12
CA ASN A 184 34.20 -19.73 1.14
C ASN A 184 33.88 -19.21 -0.28
N LEU A 185 33.94 -17.89 -0.45
CA LEU A 185 33.63 -17.27 -1.73
C LEU A 185 34.65 -17.62 -2.81
N PRO A 186 34.23 -18.13 -3.99
CA PRO A 186 35.11 -18.31 -5.14
C PRO A 186 35.60 -16.94 -5.63
N ARG A 187 36.91 -16.91 -6.04
CA ARG A 187 37.51 -15.67 -6.53
C ARG A 187 38.14 -15.87 -7.89
N THR A 188 38.14 -14.82 -8.67
CA THR A 188 38.85 -14.68 -9.94
C THR A 188 40.37 -14.49 -9.68
N GLU A 189 41.17 -14.52 -10.73
CA GLU A 189 42.63 -14.31 -10.63
C GLU A 189 43.01 -12.91 -10.09
N ASP A 190 42.17 -11.91 -10.30
CA ASP A 190 42.35 -10.55 -9.79
C ASP A 190 41.70 -10.32 -8.41
N GLY A 191 41.24 -11.42 -7.76
CA GLY A 191 40.72 -11.40 -6.38
C GLY A 191 39.28 -10.96 -6.20
N GLN A 192 38.55 -10.67 -7.29
CA GLN A 192 37.13 -10.36 -7.23
C GLN A 192 36.30 -11.62 -6.96
N ILE A 193 35.03 -11.46 -6.55
CA ILE A 193 34.10 -12.59 -6.42
C ILE A 193 33.80 -13.14 -7.81
N ASP A 194 33.98 -14.47 -7.97
CA ASP A 194 33.68 -15.17 -9.23
C ASP A 194 32.18 -15.54 -9.31
N TYR A 195 31.34 -14.60 -9.69
CA TYR A 195 29.91 -14.83 -9.89
C TYR A 195 29.57 -15.81 -11.02
N SER A 196 30.55 -16.21 -11.86
CA SER A 196 30.31 -17.28 -12.84
C SER A 196 30.02 -18.62 -12.18
N LYS A 197 30.33 -18.77 -10.91
CA LYS A 197 30.06 -19.95 -10.07
C LYS A 197 28.74 -19.84 -9.32
N ASP A 198 28.05 -18.67 -9.33
CA ASP A 198 26.76 -18.49 -8.71
C ASP A 198 25.64 -19.09 -9.59
N PHE A 199 24.43 -19.20 -9.01
CA PHE A 199 23.28 -19.85 -9.63
C PHE A 199 22.95 -19.31 -11.03
N PHE A 200 22.96 -17.98 -11.20
CA PHE A 200 22.66 -17.31 -12.48
C PHE A 200 23.91 -17.05 -13.35
N GLY A 201 25.10 -17.46 -12.92
CA GLY A 201 26.35 -17.21 -13.62
C GLY A 201 26.77 -15.74 -13.71
N LYS A 202 26.14 -14.87 -12.93
CA LYS A 202 26.42 -13.44 -12.80
C LYS A 202 25.86 -12.91 -11.47
N GLU A 203 26.31 -11.72 -11.09
CA GLU A 203 25.74 -11.00 -9.95
C GLU A 203 24.27 -10.68 -10.18
N THR A 204 23.44 -10.97 -9.18
CA THR A 204 22.00 -10.70 -9.20
C THR A 204 21.51 -10.11 -7.89
N ASN A 205 20.43 -9.32 -7.98
CA ASN A 205 19.87 -8.60 -6.86
C ASN A 205 18.34 -8.67 -6.87
N LEU A 206 17.71 -8.32 -5.75
CA LEU A 206 16.27 -8.05 -5.72
C LEU A 206 15.99 -6.70 -6.39
N THR A 207 14.93 -6.63 -7.18
CA THR A 207 14.58 -5.44 -7.95
C THR A 207 14.14 -4.26 -7.08
N VAL A 208 14.51 -3.06 -7.50
CA VAL A 208 14.02 -1.79 -6.93
C VAL A 208 12.81 -1.22 -7.68
N SER A 209 12.49 -1.76 -8.87
CA SER A 209 11.37 -1.35 -9.74
C SER A 209 11.18 -2.34 -10.88
N GLY A 210 9.95 -2.52 -11.32
CA GLY A 210 9.61 -3.28 -12.53
C GLY A 210 9.62 -2.45 -13.82
N GLN A 211 9.89 -1.15 -13.75
CA GLN A 211 9.71 -0.20 -14.84
C GLN A 211 10.45 -0.58 -16.13
N LEU A 212 11.77 -0.81 -16.09
CA LEU A 212 12.55 -1.06 -17.31
C LEU A 212 12.05 -2.30 -18.08
N ASN A 213 11.67 -3.35 -17.36
CA ASN A 213 11.05 -4.52 -17.96
C ASN A 213 9.61 -4.24 -18.42
N GLY A 214 8.86 -3.41 -17.69
CA GLY A 214 7.51 -2.99 -18.04
C GLY A 214 7.48 -2.20 -19.36
N GLU A 215 8.45 -1.30 -19.57
CA GLU A 215 8.55 -0.53 -20.81
C GLU A 215 8.70 -1.43 -22.06
N THR A 216 9.33 -2.62 -21.94
CA THR A 216 9.42 -3.56 -23.05
C THR A 216 8.04 -4.05 -23.49
N PHE A 217 7.13 -4.25 -22.53
CA PHE A 217 5.76 -4.65 -22.81
C PHE A 217 4.90 -3.50 -23.28
N ALA A 218 5.09 -2.28 -22.76
CA ALA A 218 4.38 -1.10 -23.23
C ALA A 218 4.63 -0.81 -24.72
N GLN A 219 5.86 -1.06 -25.19
CA GLN A 219 6.23 -0.95 -26.59
C GLN A 219 5.62 -2.05 -27.52
N ALA A 220 4.88 -3.00 -26.94
CA ALA A 220 4.18 -4.05 -27.68
C ALA A 220 2.66 -4.06 -27.43
N PHE A 221 2.24 -3.75 -26.20
CA PHE A 221 0.84 -3.81 -25.76
C PHE A 221 0.21 -2.42 -25.57
N ARG A 222 0.96 -1.35 -25.76
CA ARG A 222 0.56 0.05 -25.60
C ARG A 222 0.39 0.48 -24.15
N ASN A 223 -0.51 -0.13 -23.39
CA ASN A 223 -0.82 0.21 -22.02
C ASN A 223 -0.62 -1.00 -21.12
N ILE A 224 0.31 -0.90 -20.20
CA ILE A 224 0.59 -1.97 -19.22
C ILE A 224 0.66 -1.40 -17.81
N TYR A 225 0.59 -2.27 -16.82
CA TYR A 225 0.97 -1.93 -15.45
C TYR A 225 1.62 -3.12 -14.75
N THR A 226 2.55 -2.84 -13.86
CA THR A 226 3.03 -3.79 -12.86
C THR A 226 2.31 -3.54 -11.55
N PHE A 227 2.17 -4.55 -10.73
CA PHE A 227 1.77 -4.44 -9.34
C PHE A 227 2.48 -5.56 -8.59
N GLY A 228 3.59 -5.25 -7.99
CA GLY A 228 4.47 -6.25 -7.40
C GLY A 228 5.40 -5.71 -6.33
N PRO A 229 6.05 -6.63 -5.57
CA PRO A 229 7.00 -6.26 -4.55
C PRO A 229 8.26 -5.64 -5.14
N THR A 230 8.78 -4.64 -4.45
CA THR A 230 10.06 -4.00 -4.69
C THR A 230 10.88 -3.95 -3.41
N PHE A 231 12.20 -3.87 -3.54
CA PHE A 231 13.12 -4.03 -2.42
C PHE A 231 14.18 -2.93 -2.46
N ARG A 232 14.41 -2.27 -1.32
CA ARG A 232 15.47 -1.28 -1.18
C ARG A 232 16.22 -1.51 0.13
N ALA A 233 17.54 -1.67 0.04
CA ALA A 233 18.41 -1.91 1.19
C ALA A 233 18.82 -0.60 1.88
N GLU A 234 18.05 0.46 1.74
CA GLU A 234 18.31 1.77 2.33
C GLU A 234 18.32 1.69 3.86
N ASN A 235 19.40 2.16 4.46
CA ASN A 235 19.48 2.32 5.92
C ASN A 235 18.69 3.57 6.36
N SER A 236 17.37 3.48 6.27
CA SER A 236 16.43 4.58 6.58
C SER A 236 15.42 4.16 7.64
N ASN A 237 15.56 4.71 8.85
CA ASN A 237 14.66 4.43 9.96
C ASN A 237 13.55 5.49 10.09
N THR A 238 12.81 5.74 9.02
CA THR A 238 11.69 6.69 9.02
C THR A 238 10.35 5.96 9.12
N THR A 239 9.27 6.72 9.31
CA THR A 239 7.89 6.20 9.30
C THR A 239 7.36 5.84 7.91
N ARG A 240 8.10 6.14 6.84
CA ARG A 240 7.68 6.03 5.44
C ARG A 240 8.48 5.05 4.62
N HIS A 241 9.58 4.48 5.16
CA HIS A 241 10.46 3.56 4.47
C HIS A 241 10.32 2.15 5.03
N ALA A 242 10.26 1.19 4.12
CA ALA A 242 10.36 -0.23 4.38
C ALA A 242 11.30 -0.84 3.35
N ALA A 243 12.00 -1.90 3.72
CA ALA A 243 12.93 -2.58 2.83
C ALA A 243 12.22 -3.45 1.77
N GLU A 244 10.99 -3.87 2.05
CA GLU A 244 10.08 -4.57 1.15
C GLU A 244 8.74 -3.83 1.13
N PHE A 245 8.28 -3.44 -0.05
CA PHE A 245 7.01 -2.76 -0.27
C PHE A 245 6.50 -3.07 -1.68
N TRP A 246 5.28 -2.64 -2.02
CA TRP A 246 4.70 -2.90 -3.32
C TRP A 246 4.60 -1.62 -4.15
N MET A 247 4.91 -1.74 -5.44
CA MET A 247 4.76 -0.64 -6.40
C MET A 247 3.70 -0.97 -7.45
N ILE A 248 2.95 0.06 -7.83
CA ILE A 248 2.09 0.06 -9.01
C ILE A 248 2.76 0.96 -10.04
N GLU A 249 3.12 0.41 -11.19
CA GLU A 249 3.91 1.09 -12.20
C GLU A 249 3.28 0.90 -13.58
N PRO A 250 2.34 1.79 -13.98
CA PRO A 250 1.83 1.83 -15.34
C PRO A 250 2.85 2.43 -16.31
N GLU A 251 2.84 1.93 -17.56
CA GLU A 251 3.58 2.49 -18.68
C GLU A 251 2.64 2.59 -19.88
N ILE A 252 2.58 3.77 -20.48
CA ILE A 252 1.67 4.10 -21.59
C ILE A 252 2.46 4.57 -22.81
N ALA A 253 2.33 3.87 -23.93
CA ALA A 253 2.96 4.25 -25.20
C ALA A 253 2.11 5.26 -25.97
N PHE A 254 2.77 6.05 -26.82
CA PHE A 254 2.18 7.18 -27.58
C PHE A 254 1.64 8.30 -26.68
N ALA A 255 2.14 8.39 -25.46
CA ALA A 255 1.73 9.33 -24.43
C ALA A 255 2.89 10.25 -24.01
N ASP A 256 2.54 11.44 -23.57
CA ASP A 256 3.46 12.42 -23.00
C ASP A 256 3.23 12.60 -21.49
N LEU A 257 3.95 13.55 -20.88
CA LEU A 257 3.83 13.85 -19.45
C LEU A 257 2.41 14.29 -19.04
N THR A 258 1.70 14.98 -19.93
CA THR A 258 0.32 15.44 -19.66
C THR A 258 -0.65 14.26 -19.56
N ASP A 259 -0.51 13.29 -20.48
CA ASP A 259 -1.30 12.07 -20.47
C ASP A 259 -1.03 11.26 -19.20
N ASP A 260 0.22 11.21 -18.74
CA ASP A 260 0.66 10.51 -17.54
C ASP A 260 0.07 11.14 -16.27
N MET A 261 0.15 12.47 -16.14
CA MET A 261 -0.48 13.22 -15.04
C MET A 261 -1.99 12.98 -14.99
N LYS A 262 -2.66 12.97 -16.15
CA LYS A 262 -4.09 12.70 -16.24
C LYS A 262 -4.45 11.30 -15.74
N LEU A 263 -3.69 10.30 -16.13
CA LEU A 263 -3.87 8.92 -15.67
C LEU A 263 -3.67 8.81 -14.17
N ALA A 264 -2.64 9.47 -13.60
CA ALA A 264 -2.35 9.49 -12.17
C ALA A 264 -3.50 10.14 -11.37
N GLU A 265 -4.00 11.29 -11.82
CA GLU A 265 -5.12 11.98 -11.19
C GLU A 265 -6.38 11.11 -11.20
N ASP A 266 -6.74 10.53 -12.35
CA ASP A 266 -7.91 9.68 -12.50
C ASP A 266 -7.83 8.44 -11.60
N MET A 267 -6.63 7.84 -11.48
CA MET A 267 -6.41 6.67 -10.61
C MET A 267 -6.60 7.01 -9.14
N ILE A 268 -6.01 8.09 -8.64
CA ILE A 268 -6.15 8.51 -7.24
C ILE A 268 -7.62 8.77 -6.91
N LYS A 269 -8.32 9.53 -7.75
CA LYS A 269 -9.74 9.83 -7.56
C LYS A 269 -10.61 8.58 -7.57
N PHE A 270 -10.33 7.64 -8.49
CA PHE A 270 -11.04 6.37 -8.57
C PHE A 270 -10.85 5.52 -7.31
N ILE A 271 -9.61 5.38 -6.82
CA ILE A 271 -9.31 4.58 -5.62
C ILE A 271 -10.02 5.18 -4.40
N ILE A 272 -9.97 6.50 -4.22
CA ILE A 272 -10.65 7.19 -3.12
C ILE A 272 -12.16 6.93 -3.17
N ALA A 273 -12.79 7.16 -4.32
CA ALA A 273 -14.22 6.93 -4.50
C ALA A 273 -14.61 5.49 -4.19
N TYR A 274 -13.85 4.53 -4.71
CA TYR A 274 -14.10 3.11 -4.54
C TYR A 274 -14.02 2.68 -3.07
N VAL A 275 -13.02 3.14 -2.33
CA VAL A 275 -12.86 2.81 -0.91
C VAL A 275 -13.97 3.45 -0.05
N LEU A 276 -14.32 4.71 -0.29
CA LEU A 276 -15.41 5.38 0.43
C LEU A 276 -16.76 4.69 0.23
N GLU A 277 -17.02 4.18 -0.98
CA GLU A 277 -18.26 3.45 -1.30
C GLU A 277 -18.30 2.04 -0.70
N HIS A 278 -17.19 1.30 -0.74
CA HIS A 278 -17.19 -0.14 -0.45
C HIS A 278 -16.70 -0.51 0.95
N ALA A 279 -16.15 0.44 1.72
CA ALA A 279 -15.68 0.25 3.10
C ALA A 279 -16.14 1.38 4.05
N PRO A 280 -17.42 1.78 4.04
CA PRO A 280 -17.89 2.94 4.82
C PRO A 280 -17.69 2.75 6.33
N GLU A 281 -17.82 1.54 6.87
CA GLU A 281 -17.66 1.26 8.30
C GLU A 281 -16.19 1.39 8.72
N GLU A 282 -15.27 0.86 7.94
CA GLU A 282 -13.84 0.98 8.18
C GLU A 282 -13.38 2.44 8.05
N MET A 283 -13.86 3.17 7.05
CA MET A 283 -13.53 4.58 6.85
C MET A 283 -14.09 5.47 7.96
N ALA A 284 -15.30 5.21 8.44
CA ALA A 284 -15.85 5.89 9.61
C ALA A 284 -15.02 5.62 10.87
N PHE A 285 -14.54 4.40 11.06
CA PHE A 285 -13.63 4.04 12.14
C PHE A 285 -12.30 4.83 12.07
N PHE A 286 -11.66 4.89 10.91
CA PHE A 286 -10.43 5.66 10.73
C PHE A 286 -10.66 7.15 11.00
N ASN A 287 -11.73 7.73 10.46
CA ASN A 287 -12.06 9.14 10.67
C ASN A 287 -12.33 9.48 12.14
N GLN A 288 -12.88 8.54 12.90
CA GLN A 288 -13.19 8.75 14.32
C GLN A 288 -11.98 8.53 15.25
N PHE A 289 -11.17 7.50 14.99
CA PHE A 289 -10.20 6.98 15.96
C PHE A 289 -8.74 7.14 15.53
N VAL A 290 -8.46 7.37 14.25
CA VAL A 290 -7.10 7.45 13.71
C VAL A 290 -6.78 8.86 13.27
N ASP A 291 -7.56 9.42 12.34
CA ASP A 291 -7.30 10.73 11.73
C ASP A 291 -8.61 11.50 11.53
N LYS A 292 -8.91 12.39 12.46
CA LYS A 292 -10.10 13.24 12.40
C LYS A 292 -10.03 14.16 11.18
N GLY A 293 -11.08 14.15 10.35
CA GLY A 293 -11.13 14.93 9.11
C GLY A 293 -10.57 14.16 7.89
N LEU A 294 -10.23 12.87 8.05
CA LEU A 294 -9.78 12.02 6.95
C LEU A 294 -10.78 12.00 5.78
N ILE A 295 -12.05 11.74 6.06
CA ILE A 295 -13.10 11.64 5.02
C ILE A 295 -13.27 12.98 4.29
N ASP A 296 -13.28 14.09 5.00
CA ASP A 296 -13.40 15.43 4.39
C ASP A 296 -12.19 15.73 3.48
N ARG A 297 -10.98 15.38 3.92
CA ARG A 297 -9.76 15.52 3.12
C ARG A 297 -9.81 14.67 1.85
N LEU A 298 -10.25 13.41 1.95
CA LEU A 298 -10.37 12.52 0.79
C LEU A 298 -11.44 13.01 -0.19
N HIS A 299 -12.58 13.48 0.29
CA HIS A 299 -13.60 14.12 -0.56
C HIS A 299 -13.07 15.37 -1.26
N HIS A 300 -12.30 16.20 -0.55
CA HIS A 300 -11.69 17.39 -1.16
C HIS A 300 -10.73 17.00 -2.29
N VAL A 301 -9.86 16.00 -2.09
CA VAL A 301 -8.95 15.51 -3.14
C VAL A 301 -9.72 14.94 -4.33
N MET A 302 -10.75 14.12 -4.07
CA MET A 302 -11.55 13.50 -5.12
C MET A 302 -12.28 14.53 -6.02
N THR A 303 -12.71 15.65 -5.45
CA THR A 303 -13.51 16.67 -6.15
C THR A 303 -12.70 17.86 -6.68
N SER A 304 -11.43 18.00 -6.28
CA SER A 304 -10.54 19.07 -6.73
C SER A 304 -9.94 18.76 -8.09
N ASP A 305 -9.73 19.78 -8.91
CA ASP A 305 -8.78 19.72 -10.01
C ASP A 305 -7.37 19.83 -9.43
N PHE A 306 -6.45 18.98 -9.85
CA PHE A 306 -5.09 19.02 -9.35
C PHE A 306 -4.35 20.25 -9.92
N GLY A 307 -3.56 20.91 -9.09
CA GLY A 307 -2.73 22.04 -9.50
C GLY A 307 -1.52 21.57 -10.32
N HIS A 308 -0.97 22.47 -11.09
CA HIS A 308 0.27 22.24 -11.87
C HIS A 308 1.25 23.38 -11.59
N VAL A 309 2.50 23.04 -11.35
CA VAL A 309 3.59 24.00 -11.12
C VAL A 309 4.91 23.36 -11.56
N THR A 310 5.77 24.13 -12.21
CA THR A 310 7.13 23.65 -12.50
C THR A 310 7.97 23.65 -11.23
N TYR A 311 8.98 22.78 -11.15
CA TYR A 311 9.94 22.76 -10.04
C TYR A 311 10.58 24.14 -9.82
N THR A 312 10.96 24.82 -10.90
CA THR A 312 11.55 26.17 -10.82
C THR A 312 10.60 27.18 -10.18
N GLU A 313 9.31 27.14 -10.51
CA GLU A 313 8.29 28.00 -9.89
C GLU A 313 7.99 27.58 -8.45
N ALA A 314 7.92 26.28 -8.19
CA ALA A 314 7.71 25.74 -6.84
C ALA A 314 8.84 26.19 -5.90
N VAL A 315 10.10 26.08 -6.34
CA VAL A 315 11.26 26.57 -5.57
C VAL A 315 11.14 28.06 -5.26
N LYS A 316 10.78 28.91 -6.23
CA LYS A 316 10.57 30.36 -5.97
C LYS A 316 9.50 30.65 -4.95
N LEU A 317 8.38 29.89 -5.00
CA LEU A 317 7.29 30.01 -4.03
C LEU A 317 7.74 29.60 -2.62
N LEU A 318 8.54 28.55 -2.53
CA LEU A 318 9.04 28.03 -1.25
C LEU A 318 10.16 28.90 -0.67
N GLU A 319 11.08 29.41 -1.50
CA GLU A 319 12.18 30.31 -1.07
C GLU A 319 11.66 31.55 -0.34
N ALA A 320 10.48 32.07 -0.75
CA ALA A 320 9.82 33.18 -0.07
C ALA A 320 9.41 32.86 1.38
N HIS A 321 9.43 31.57 1.76
CA HIS A 321 9.04 31.06 3.08
C HIS A 321 10.13 30.22 3.75
N ASN A 322 11.38 30.38 3.33
CA ASN A 322 12.52 29.58 3.81
C ASN A 322 12.75 29.68 5.34
N ASP A 323 12.25 30.74 5.98
CA ASP A 323 12.27 30.90 7.43
C ASP A 323 11.44 29.83 8.18
N LYS A 324 10.47 29.19 7.50
CA LYS A 324 9.57 28.17 8.08
C LYS A 324 10.09 26.74 7.97
N PHE A 325 11.15 26.50 7.20
CA PHE A 325 11.65 25.16 6.92
C PHE A 325 12.94 24.86 7.69
N ASP A 326 13.06 23.62 8.14
CA ASP A 326 14.28 23.09 8.71
C ASP A 326 15.35 22.95 7.61
N TYR A 327 15.00 22.40 6.44
CA TYR A 327 15.83 22.32 5.25
C TYR A 327 15.56 23.50 4.32
N LYS A 328 16.60 24.27 4.02
CA LYS A 328 16.46 25.44 3.16
C LYS A 328 16.31 25.03 1.70
N VAL A 329 15.32 25.60 1.04
CA VAL A 329 15.06 25.35 -0.38
C VAL A 329 15.97 26.24 -1.23
N PHE A 330 16.54 25.69 -2.27
CA PHE A 330 17.27 26.36 -3.34
C PHE A 330 17.14 25.54 -4.63
N TRP A 331 17.34 26.18 -5.77
CA TRP A 331 17.23 25.46 -7.05
C TRP A 331 18.28 24.35 -7.17
N GLY A 332 17.83 23.13 -7.48
CA GLY A 332 18.67 21.93 -7.56
C GLY A 332 18.64 21.06 -6.29
N CYS A 333 17.95 21.47 -5.20
CA CYS A 333 17.79 20.62 -4.03
C CYS A 333 16.64 19.63 -4.21
N ASP A 334 16.73 18.49 -3.52
CA ASP A 334 15.58 17.60 -3.34
C ASP A 334 14.56 18.24 -2.43
N LEU A 335 13.29 18.30 -2.87
CA LEU A 335 12.20 18.78 -2.03
C LEU A 335 11.94 17.76 -0.91
N GLN A 336 11.93 18.28 0.31
CA GLN A 336 11.61 17.46 1.49
C GLN A 336 10.09 17.46 1.74
N THR A 337 9.61 16.50 2.51
CA THR A 337 8.19 16.40 2.87
C THR A 337 7.58 17.69 3.42
N GLU A 338 8.35 18.49 4.17
CA GLU A 338 7.86 19.78 4.68
C GLU A 338 7.57 20.78 3.56
N HIS A 339 8.39 20.78 2.49
CA HIS A 339 8.19 21.59 1.30
C HIS A 339 6.97 21.16 0.49
N GLU A 340 6.85 19.86 0.24
CA GLU A 340 5.72 19.25 -0.49
C GLU A 340 4.39 19.51 0.19
N ARG A 341 4.35 19.34 1.51
CA ARG A 341 3.15 19.63 2.30
C ARG A 341 2.84 21.12 2.32
N TYR A 342 3.86 21.97 2.37
CA TYR A 342 3.63 23.42 2.32
C TYR A 342 3.01 23.85 0.98
N LEU A 343 3.47 23.27 -0.14
CA LEU A 343 2.85 23.49 -1.45
C LEU A 343 1.38 23.08 -1.44
N THR A 344 1.05 21.87 -1.01
CA THR A 344 -0.31 21.33 -1.07
C THR A 344 -1.25 21.90 -0.03
N GLU A 345 -0.78 22.23 1.18
CA GLU A 345 -1.63 22.63 2.32
C GLU A 345 -1.71 24.15 2.47
N GLN A 346 -0.68 24.91 2.13
CA GLN A 346 -0.63 26.34 2.37
C GLN A 346 -0.77 27.15 1.08
N ILE A 347 -0.09 26.76 0.01
CA ILE A 347 -0.07 27.54 -1.25
C ILE A 347 -1.26 27.17 -2.13
N PHE A 348 -1.34 25.92 -2.58
CA PHE A 348 -2.37 25.48 -3.53
C PHE A 348 -3.66 25.01 -2.86
N LYS A 349 -3.60 24.54 -1.63
CA LYS A 349 -4.71 24.00 -0.82
C LYS A 349 -5.46 22.87 -1.55
N ARG A 350 -4.75 22.07 -2.33
CA ARG A 350 -5.21 20.94 -3.13
C ARG A 350 -4.03 20.09 -3.59
N PRO A 351 -4.24 18.90 -4.16
CA PRO A 351 -3.17 18.14 -4.80
C PRO A 351 -2.49 18.94 -5.91
N VAL A 352 -1.18 18.72 -6.11
CA VAL A 352 -0.36 19.47 -7.05
C VAL A 352 0.60 18.54 -7.76
N PHE A 353 0.70 18.65 -9.08
CA PHE A 353 1.81 18.10 -9.85
C PHE A 353 2.94 19.13 -9.90
N VAL A 354 4.12 18.71 -9.47
CA VAL A 354 5.37 19.45 -9.67
C VAL A 354 6.11 18.81 -10.83
N THR A 355 6.47 19.59 -11.85
CA THR A 355 7.06 19.08 -13.09
C THR A 355 8.41 19.71 -13.39
N ASP A 356 9.12 19.16 -14.40
CA ASP A 356 10.32 19.76 -14.97
C ASP A 356 11.45 19.96 -13.95
N TYR A 357 11.83 18.86 -13.31
CA TYR A 357 12.89 18.82 -12.29
C TYR A 357 14.29 18.95 -12.92
N PRO A 358 15.28 19.46 -12.17
CA PRO A 358 16.68 19.42 -12.60
C PRO A 358 17.12 17.99 -12.93
N LYS A 359 17.82 17.82 -14.06
CA LYS A 359 18.28 16.51 -14.53
C LYS A 359 19.26 15.80 -13.58
N GLU A 360 19.97 16.58 -12.76
CA GLU A 360 20.98 16.08 -11.81
C GLU A 360 20.39 15.30 -10.64
N ILE A 361 19.14 15.58 -10.29
CA ILE A 361 18.43 14.93 -9.16
C ILE A 361 17.37 13.91 -9.61
N LYS A 362 17.34 13.58 -10.90
CA LYS A 362 16.36 12.62 -11.46
C LYS A 362 17.07 11.55 -12.30
N ALA A 363 16.42 10.42 -12.47
CA ALA A 363 16.98 9.23 -13.10
C ALA A 363 17.31 9.44 -14.61
N PHE A 364 18.24 8.63 -15.11
CA PHE A 364 18.79 8.70 -16.46
C PHE A 364 17.77 8.52 -17.57
N TYR A 365 16.72 7.76 -17.33
CA TYR A 365 15.71 7.39 -18.33
C TYR A 365 14.65 8.48 -18.58
N MET A 366 14.64 9.54 -17.81
CA MET A 366 13.65 10.60 -17.93
C MET A 366 13.97 11.50 -19.12
N LYS A 367 12.94 11.87 -19.87
CA LYS A 367 13.10 12.66 -21.11
C LYS A 367 13.72 14.04 -20.81
N LEU A 368 14.84 14.32 -21.48
CA LEU A 368 15.50 15.63 -21.39
C LEU A 368 14.64 16.70 -22.05
N ASN A 369 14.38 17.79 -21.36
CA ASN A 369 13.66 18.93 -21.91
C ASN A 369 14.55 19.75 -22.89
N PRO A 370 13.94 20.54 -23.78
CA PRO A 370 14.72 21.36 -24.76
C PRO A 370 15.70 22.34 -24.16
N ASP A 371 15.56 22.71 -22.89
CA ASP A 371 16.48 23.58 -22.16
C ASP A 371 17.82 22.91 -21.81
N GLY A 372 17.90 21.57 -21.94
CA GLY A 372 19.08 20.77 -21.63
C GLY A 372 19.44 20.70 -20.12
N LYS A 373 18.61 21.26 -19.24
CA LYS A 373 18.83 21.37 -17.80
C LYS A 373 17.79 20.60 -16.98
N THR A 374 16.58 20.53 -17.47
CA THR A 374 15.46 19.86 -16.79
C THR A 374 15.01 18.62 -17.54
N VAL A 375 14.28 17.76 -16.86
CA VAL A 375 13.66 16.55 -17.41
C VAL A 375 12.15 16.59 -17.21
N ALA A 376 11.40 15.97 -18.12
CA ALA A 376 9.95 15.84 -18.08
C ALA A 376 9.51 14.82 -17.00
N ALA A 377 9.92 15.11 -15.76
CA ALA A 377 9.50 14.40 -14.57
C ALA A 377 8.24 15.01 -13.97
N MET A 378 7.50 14.24 -13.21
CA MET A 378 6.40 14.72 -12.39
C MET A 378 6.39 14.03 -11.03
N ASP A 379 6.12 14.79 -9.98
CA ASP A 379 5.74 14.25 -8.67
C ASP A 379 4.32 14.73 -8.35
N CYS A 380 3.42 13.81 -8.02
CA CYS A 380 2.07 14.12 -7.55
C CYS A 380 2.10 14.25 -6.03
N LEU A 381 1.86 15.46 -5.55
CA LEU A 381 1.83 15.78 -4.13
C LEU A 381 0.38 15.87 -3.64
N VAL A 382 0.10 15.26 -2.49
CA VAL A 382 -1.22 15.33 -1.85
C VAL A 382 -1.13 15.87 -0.42
N PRO A 383 -2.17 16.57 0.07
CA PRO A 383 -2.19 17.07 1.45
C PRO A 383 -2.02 15.94 2.47
N GLY A 384 -1.24 16.18 3.52
CA GLY A 384 -1.02 15.25 4.62
C GLY A 384 0.14 14.29 4.45
N ILE A 385 0.52 13.91 3.21
CA ILE A 385 1.62 12.97 2.99
C ILE A 385 2.76 13.53 2.12
N GLY A 386 2.49 14.50 1.26
CA GLY A 386 3.43 14.98 0.24
C GLY A 386 3.41 14.10 -1.00
N GLU A 387 4.56 13.72 -1.53
CA GLU A 387 4.67 12.85 -2.71
C GLU A 387 4.00 11.50 -2.48
N ILE A 388 3.07 11.15 -3.39
CA ILE A 388 2.39 9.85 -3.43
C ILE A 388 2.68 9.10 -4.73
N ILE A 389 2.94 9.82 -5.83
CA ILE A 389 3.32 9.30 -7.13
C ILE A 389 4.52 10.08 -7.64
N GLY A 390 5.52 9.36 -8.18
CA GLY A 390 6.60 9.90 -8.98
C GLY A 390 6.58 9.29 -10.37
N GLY A 391 6.77 10.09 -11.42
CA GLY A 391 6.70 9.62 -12.81
C GLY A 391 7.47 10.50 -13.77
N SER A 392 7.44 10.11 -15.04
CA SER A 392 8.04 10.92 -16.12
C SER A 392 7.59 10.48 -17.50
N GLN A 393 7.71 11.36 -18.45
CA GLN A 393 7.90 10.95 -19.85
C GLN A 393 9.29 10.31 -19.96
N ARG A 394 9.40 9.21 -20.69
CA ARG A 394 10.64 8.45 -20.87
C ARG A 394 11.44 9.00 -22.05
N GLU A 395 12.77 8.96 -21.96
CA GLU A 395 13.63 9.35 -23.09
C GLU A 395 13.47 8.35 -24.25
N ASP A 396 13.01 8.85 -25.37
CA ASP A 396 12.72 8.07 -26.57
C ASP A 396 13.80 8.22 -27.66
N ASN A 397 14.77 9.14 -27.46
CA ASN A 397 15.92 9.32 -28.35
C ASN A 397 17.10 8.46 -27.87
N TYR A 398 17.64 7.61 -28.77
CA TYR A 398 18.74 6.70 -28.48
C TYR A 398 20.00 7.43 -28.01
N ASP A 399 20.45 8.44 -28.79
CA ASP A 399 21.73 9.13 -28.52
C ASP A 399 21.66 9.93 -27.20
N THR A 400 20.53 10.58 -26.95
CA THR A 400 20.29 11.32 -25.69
C THR A 400 20.29 10.36 -24.50
N LEU A 401 19.66 9.19 -24.62
CA LEU A 401 19.62 8.19 -23.56
C LEU A 401 21.02 7.66 -23.26
N VAL A 402 21.82 7.33 -24.28
CA VAL A 402 23.22 6.91 -24.12
C VAL A 402 24.04 8.00 -23.41
N GLN A 403 23.90 9.24 -23.82
CA GLN A 403 24.56 10.37 -23.16
C GLN A 403 24.20 10.46 -21.67
N ARG A 404 22.89 10.36 -21.35
CA ARG A 404 22.42 10.40 -19.95
C ARG A 404 22.96 9.23 -19.14
N MET A 405 23.00 8.03 -19.70
CA MET A 405 23.62 6.87 -19.05
C MET A 405 25.10 7.11 -18.73
N GLN A 406 25.86 7.69 -19.68
CA GLN A 406 27.27 8.02 -19.49
C GLN A 406 27.45 9.10 -18.41
N GLU A 407 26.61 10.13 -18.38
CA GLU A 407 26.61 11.18 -17.33
C GLU A 407 26.36 10.57 -15.93
N CYS A 408 25.54 9.50 -15.83
CA CYS A 408 25.27 8.77 -14.60
C CYS A 408 26.28 7.64 -14.30
N GLY A 409 27.30 7.44 -15.13
CA GLY A 409 28.33 6.40 -14.94
C GLY A 409 27.85 4.97 -15.21
N LEU A 410 26.72 4.79 -15.92
CA LEU A 410 26.16 3.47 -16.26
C LEU A 410 26.86 2.89 -17.48
N LYS A 411 26.95 1.55 -17.51
CA LYS A 411 27.55 0.80 -18.61
C LYS A 411 26.47 0.37 -19.62
N GLU A 412 26.54 0.84 -20.85
CA GLU A 412 25.57 0.54 -21.91
C GLU A 412 25.30 -0.95 -22.08
N LYS A 413 26.35 -1.80 -21.96
CA LYS A 413 26.23 -3.26 -22.10
C LYS A 413 25.26 -3.92 -21.12
N ASP A 414 25.06 -3.33 -19.94
CA ASP A 414 24.19 -3.85 -18.89
C ASP A 414 22.70 -3.47 -19.15
N TYR A 415 22.48 -2.51 -20.07
CA TYR A 415 21.17 -1.98 -20.46
C TYR A 415 20.87 -2.13 -21.94
N GLN A 416 21.57 -3.03 -22.66
CA GLN A 416 21.39 -3.19 -24.11
C GLN A 416 19.93 -3.44 -24.49
N PHE A 417 19.21 -4.28 -23.73
CA PHE A 417 17.80 -4.55 -23.95
C PHE A 417 16.93 -3.27 -23.89
N TYR A 418 17.29 -2.33 -23.05
CA TYR A 418 16.59 -1.06 -22.89
C TYR A 418 16.91 -0.08 -24.00
N LEU A 419 18.17 -0.04 -24.46
CA LEU A 419 18.61 0.73 -25.63
C LEU A 419 17.97 0.22 -26.93
N ASP A 420 17.79 -1.09 -27.05
CA ASP A 420 17.13 -1.71 -28.23
C ASP A 420 15.70 -1.22 -28.41
N LEU A 421 14.98 -0.87 -27.35
CA LEU A 421 13.64 -0.26 -27.43
C LEU A 421 13.67 1.10 -28.15
N ARG A 422 14.77 1.85 -28.08
CA ARG A 422 14.94 3.12 -28.79
C ARG A 422 15.41 2.95 -30.21
N LYS A 423 15.97 1.79 -30.51
CA LYS A 423 16.49 1.44 -31.85
C LYS A 423 15.44 0.80 -32.75
N TYR A 424 14.54 0.00 -32.18
CA TYR A 424 13.58 -0.82 -32.93
C TYR A 424 12.15 -0.33 -32.72
N GLY A 425 11.82 0.83 -33.33
CA GLY A 425 10.46 1.38 -33.32
C GLY A 425 10.12 2.18 -32.08
N SER A 426 11.05 3.03 -31.64
CA SER A 426 10.83 3.93 -30.50
C SER A 426 9.60 4.81 -30.69
N THR A 427 8.88 5.02 -29.60
CA THR A 427 7.79 6.00 -29.51
C THR A 427 7.86 6.77 -28.20
N ARG A 428 7.28 7.97 -28.18
CA ARG A 428 7.06 8.66 -26.93
C ARG A 428 6.23 7.78 -25.99
N HIS A 429 6.63 7.69 -24.75
CA HIS A 429 5.91 6.94 -23.72
C HIS A 429 6.18 7.53 -22.36
N ALA A 430 5.30 7.26 -21.40
CA ALA A 430 5.37 7.83 -20.09
C ALA A 430 4.84 6.81 -19.07
N GLY A 431 5.18 7.02 -17.82
CA GLY A 431 4.71 6.16 -16.73
C GLY A 431 5.08 6.71 -15.37
N PHE A 432 4.51 6.12 -14.35
CA PHE A 432 4.73 6.55 -12.98
C PHE A 432 4.79 5.37 -12.01
N GLY A 433 5.25 5.62 -10.80
CA GLY A 433 5.21 4.69 -9.68
C GLY A 433 4.33 5.22 -8.54
N LEU A 434 3.36 4.41 -8.10
CA LEU A 434 2.61 4.62 -6.86
C LEU A 434 3.08 3.59 -5.83
N GLY A 435 3.62 4.07 -4.71
CA GLY A 435 3.89 3.23 -3.55
C GLY A 435 2.60 2.76 -2.90
N PHE A 436 2.33 1.45 -2.92
CA PHE A 436 1.07 0.90 -2.43
C PHE A 436 0.85 1.19 -0.94
N GLU A 437 1.88 1.03 -0.12
CA GLU A 437 1.82 1.30 1.31
C GLU A 437 1.57 2.78 1.61
N ARG A 438 2.17 3.70 0.85
CA ARG A 438 1.88 5.15 0.97
C ARG A 438 0.42 5.43 0.64
N CYS A 439 -0.12 4.79 -0.39
CA CYS A 439 -1.53 4.89 -0.74
C CYS A 439 -2.44 4.39 0.39
N VAL A 440 -2.12 3.23 0.99
CA VAL A 440 -2.88 2.69 2.14
C VAL A 440 -2.78 3.63 3.34
N MET A 441 -1.58 4.14 3.67
CA MET A 441 -1.39 5.13 4.74
C MET A 441 -2.25 6.37 4.50
N TYR A 442 -2.25 6.88 3.27
CA TYR A 442 -3.01 8.06 2.88
C TYR A 442 -4.52 7.89 3.06
N LEU A 443 -5.08 6.74 2.60
CA LEU A 443 -6.51 6.46 2.68
C LEU A 443 -6.99 6.05 4.08
N THR A 444 -6.10 5.57 4.95
CA THR A 444 -6.47 5.15 6.31
C THR A 444 -6.11 6.16 7.40
N GLY A 445 -5.27 7.14 7.10
CA GLY A 445 -4.70 8.06 8.08
C GLY A 445 -3.64 7.44 8.99
N ILE A 446 -3.22 6.20 8.72
CA ILE A 446 -2.15 5.54 9.49
C ILE A 446 -0.82 6.23 9.20
N SER A 447 -0.11 6.63 10.23
CA SER A 447 1.09 7.47 10.13
C SER A 447 2.41 6.71 9.92
N ASN A 448 2.41 5.38 10.05
CA ASN A 448 3.63 4.57 9.97
C ASN A 448 3.44 3.39 9.03
N ILE A 449 4.34 3.25 8.06
CA ILE A 449 4.34 2.20 7.03
C ILE A 449 4.32 0.78 7.64
N ARG A 450 4.96 0.59 8.80
CA ARG A 450 4.97 -0.69 9.52
C ARG A 450 3.57 -1.16 9.94
N ASP A 451 2.60 -0.24 9.98
CA ASP A 451 1.23 -0.52 10.44
C ASP A 451 0.24 -0.71 9.28
N VAL A 452 0.71 -0.62 8.05
CA VAL A 452 -0.06 -0.96 6.84
C VAL A 452 0.49 -2.18 6.09
N LEU A 453 1.63 -2.70 6.55
CA LEU A 453 2.23 -3.96 6.08
C LEU A 453 1.81 -5.12 7.00
N PRO A 454 1.43 -6.29 6.46
CA PRO A 454 1.14 -7.47 7.28
C PRO A 454 2.29 -7.86 8.20
N PHE A 455 3.49 -8.02 7.62
CA PHE A 455 4.74 -8.34 8.30
C PHE A 455 5.83 -7.39 7.77
N PRO A 456 6.08 -6.27 8.43
CA PRO A 456 6.98 -5.24 7.92
C PRO A 456 8.44 -5.71 7.90
N ARG A 457 9.12 -5.45 6.78
CA ARG A 457 10.58 -5.60 6.63
C ARG A 457 11.20 -4.22 6.64
N THR A 458 12.00 -3.94 7.66
CA THR A 458 12.67 -2.64 7.83
C THR A 458 14.06 -2.87 8.37
N ASP A 459 14.90 -1.84 8.33
CA ASP A 459 16.21 -1.91 8.96
C ASP A 459 16.12 -2.45 10.39
N GLY A 460 16.96 -3.45 10.72
CA GLY A 460 16.99 -4.13 12.00
C GLY A 460 15.77 -5.00 12.34
N ASN A 461 14.81 -5.19 11.43
CA ASN A 461 13.62 -6.00 11.69
C ASN A 461 13.22 -6.91 10.50
N CYS A 462 13.24 -8.21 10.75
CA CYS A 462 12.77 -9.25 9.85
C CYS A 462 11.94 -10.33 10.59
N GLU A 463 11.30 -9.93 11.69
CA GLU A 463 10.49 -10.83 12.51
C GLU A 463 9.15 -11.16 11.84
N LEU A 464 8.84 -12.48 11.78
CA LEU A 464 7.63 -13.14 11.23
C LEU A 464 7.19 -12.65 9.85
#